data_b53cefa98ebcbc2e6958676dcf615567
#
_entry.id   b53cefa98ebcbc2e6958676dcf615567
#
_cell.length_a   1.000
_cell.length_b   1.000
_cell.length_c   1.000
_cell.angle_alpha   90.00
_cell.angle_beta   90.00
_cell.angle_gamma   90.00
#
_symmetry.space_group_name_H-M   'P 1'
#
loop_
_entity.id
_entity.type
_entity.pdbx_description
1 polymer ?
#
loop_
_entity_poly.entity_id
_entity_poly.type
_entity_poly.pdbx_seq_one_letter_code
_entity_poly.pdbx_strand_id
1 'polypeptide(L)'
;MKNYLCIDPGANGGWVFSPHHEVATSGDISELVDMHFPLNTTVVIENVPPFTGRLIPSSAAFKLGKSCGWLEGFYQGKGFSVVLVRPQEWQKTIAVGTKGKQTTTEWKNKLKSEAQRWFPLNTITLKTADAFCLLAHARQYNV
;
A
#
# COMPACT_ATOMS: atom_id res chain seq x y z
N MET A 1 14.91 -10.45 9.43
CA MET A 1 14.01 -9.54 8.70
C MET A 1 12.82 -10.31 8.15
N LYS A 2 11.68 -9.67 8.05
CA LYS A 2 10.43 -10.28 7.55
C LYS A 2 10.28 -10.07 6.04
N ASN A 3 9.57 -10.97 5.39
CA ASN A 3 9.01 -10.70 4.08
C ASN A 3 7.75 -9.84 4.23
N TYR A 4 7.57 -8.88 3.35
CA TYR A 4 6.39 -8.03 3.33
C TYR A 4 5.69 -8.06 1.99
N LEU A 5 4.37 -8.17 2.02
CA LEU A 5 3.49 -7.85 0.90
C LEU A 5 2.67 -6.62 1.30
N CYS A 6 2.94 -5.48 0.69
CA CYS A 6 2.24 -4.24 0.96
C CYS A 6 1.26 -3.93 -0.16
N ILE A 7 0.02 -3.56 0.19
CA ILE A 7 -1.08 -3.42 -0.76
C ILE A 7 -1.78 -2.07 -0.54
N ASP A 8 -1.88 -1.29 -1.61
CA ASP A 8 -2.78 -0.14 -1.72
C ASP A 8 -4.10 -0.63 -2.34
N PRO A 9 -5.19 -0.75 -1.54
CA PRO A 9 -6.46 -1.27 -2.03
C PRO A 9 -7.22 -0.19 -2.81
N GLY A 10 -7.51 -0.39 -4.03
CA GLY A 10 -8.28 0.51 -4.86
C GLY A 10 -8.20 0.09 -6.32
N ALA A 11 -9.11 0.59 -7.16
CA ALA A 11 -9.12 0.26 -8.59
C ALA A 11 -7.82 0.66 -9.29
N ASN A 12 -7.18 1.73 -8.82
CA ASN A 12 -5.90 2.23 -9.32
C ASN A 12 -4.74 1.96 -8.33
N GLY A 13 -4.93 1.03 -7.42
CA GLY A 13 -3.91 0.63 -6.46
C GLY A 13 -2.90 -0.35 -7.03
N GLY A 14 -1.93 -0.69 -6.20
CA GLY A 14 -0.87 -1.61 -6.54
C GLY A 14 -0.38 -2.39 -5.33
N TRP A 15 0.56 -3.26 -5.58
CA TRP A 15 1.21 -4.05 -4.55
C TRP A 15 2.73 -4.02 -4.71
N VAL A 16 3.41 -4.29 -3.62
CA VAL A 16 4.85 -4.55 -3.60
C VAL A 16 5.14 -5.74 -2.69
N PHE A 17 5.89 -6.70 -3.19
CA PHE A 17 6.43 -7.80 -2.39
C PHE A 17 7.93 -7.60 -2.19
N SER A 18 8.33 -7.58 -0.95
CA SER A 18 9.72 -7.42 -0.54
C SER A 18 10.19 -8.66 0.21
N PRO A 19 10.86 -9.58 -0.47
CA PRO A 19 11.52 -10.70 0.18
C PRO A 19 12.74 -10.21 0.98
N HIS A 20 13.12 -11.01 1.96
CA HIS A 20 14.34 -10.75 2.73
C HIS A 20 15.58 -10.85 1.82
N HIS A 21 16.40 -9.80 1.79
CA HIS A 21 17.64 -9.70 1.01
C HIS A 21 17.54 -9.57 -0.52
N GLU A 22 16.34 -9.46 -1.09
CA GLU A 22 16.19 -9.31 -2.53
C GLU A 22 15.55 -7.98 -2.89
N VAL A 23 15.67 -7.57 -4.16
CA VAL A 23 14.97 -6.42 -4.70
C VAL A 23 13.48 -6.72 -4.72
N ALA A 24 12.67 -5.75 -4.31
CA ALA A 24 11.22 -5.91 -4.28
C ALA A 24 10.63 -6.05 -5.70
N THR A 25 9.58 -6.84 -5.82
CA THR A 25 8.74 -6.91 -7.02
C THR A 25 7.42 -6.18 -6.77
N SER A 26 6.83 -5.63 -7.80
CA SER A 26 5.60 -4.86 -7.67
C SER A 26 4.72 -4.98 -8.91
N GLY A 27 3.45 -4.65 -8.78
CA GLY A 27 2.52 -4.71 -9.89
C GLY A 27 1.16 -4.08 -9.58
N ASP A 28 0.25 -4.29 -10.51
CA ASP A 28 -1.13 -3.85 -10.44
C ASP A 28 -1.93 -4.75 -9.47
N ILE A 29 -2.88 -4.16 -8.76
CA ILE A 29 -3.69 -4.88 -7.78
C ILE A 29 -4.48 -6.06 -8.38
N SER A 30 -4.83 -5.98 -9.64
CA SER A 30 -5.55 -7.06 -10.36
C SER A 30 -4.77 -8.37 -10.47
N GLU A 31 -3.45 -8.33 -10.34
CA GLU A 31 -2.58 -9.50 -10.45
C GLU A 31 -2.58 -10.37 -9.19
N LEU A 32 -2.93 -9.80 -8.03
CA LEU A 32 -2.74 -10.43 -6.72
C LEU A 32 -3.44 -11.77 -6.53
N VAL A 33 -4.61 -11.96 -7.15
CA VAL A 33 -5.43 -13.18 -6.98
C VAL A 33 -4.68 -14.43 -7.43
N ASP A 34 -3.90 -14.31 -8.48
CA ASP A 34 -3.16 -15.42 -9.09
C ASP A 34 -1.75 -15.58 -8.54
N MET A 35 -1.32 -14.68 -7.66
CA MET A 35 0.04 -14.70 -7.12
C MET A 35 0.16 -15.54 -5.85
N HIS A 36 1.32 -16.13 -5.67
CA HIS A 36 1.67 -16.94 -4.51
C HIS A 36 2.85 -16.33 -3.77
N PHE A 37 2.72 -16.24 -2.46
CA PHE A 37 3.74 -15.69 -1.57
C PHE A 37 4.08 -16.71 -0.46
N PRO A 38 5.31 -16.70 0.07
CA PRO A 38 5.66 -17.55 1.21
C PRO A 38 4.80 -17.22 2.45
N LEU A 39 4.36 -18.24 3.19
CA LEU A 39 3.49 -18.06 4.36
C LEU A 39 4.12 -17.25 5.51
N ASN A 40 5.46 -17.15 5.54
CA ASN A 40 6.15 -16.27 6.49
C ASN A 40 6.17 -14.79 6.09
N THR A 41 5.31 -14.39 5.14
CA THR A 41 5.11 -13.02 4.71
C THR A 41 4.08 -12.33 5.59
N THR A 42 4.39 -11.13 6.06
CA THR A 42 3.40 -10.22 6.65
C THR A 42 2.74 -9.42 5.55
N VAL A 43 1.42 -9.50 5.48
CA VAL A 43 0.61 -8.72 4.53
C VAL A 43 0.21 -7.40 5.19
N VAL A 44 0.62 -6.30 4.61
CA VAL A 44 0.34 -4.94 5.10
C VAL A 44 -0.61 -4.28 4.11
N ILE A 45 -1.79 -3.92 4.57
CA ILE A 45 -2.82 -3.30 3.73
C ILE A 45 -3.10 -1.89 4.24
N GLU A 46 -3.19 -0.93 3.33
CA GLU A 46 -3.65 0.40 3.71
C GLU A 46 -5.07 0.31 4.26
N ASN A 47 -5.25 0.76 5.49
CA ASN A 47 -6.55 0.80 6.14
C ASN A 47 -7.35 2.00 5.65
N VAL A 48 -8.36 1.74 4.84
CA VAL A 48 -9.29 2.75 4.35
C VAL A 48 -10.17 3.23 5.51
N PRO A 49 -10.10 4.51 5.90
CA PRO A 49 -10.91 5.03 7.00
C PRO A 49 -12.40 5.09 6.58
N PRO A 50 -13.33 4.94 7.54
CA PRO A 50 -14.76 5.07 7.27
C PRO A 50 -15.16 6.50 6.85
N PHE A 51 -14.34 7.48 7.24
CA PHE A 51 -14.51 8.89 6.88
C PHE A 51 -13.24 9.38 6.19
N THR A 52 -13.37 9.83 4.94
CA THR A 52 -12.21 10.24 4.13
C THR A 52 -11.82 11.71 4.33
N GLY A 53 -12.63 12.48 5.06
CA GLY A 53 -12.47 13.93 5.19
C GLY A 53 -12.71 14.70 3.88
N ARG A 54 -13.14 14.01 2.83
CA ARG A 54 -13.47 14.58 1.52
C ARG A 54 -14.87 14.14 1.09
N LEU A 55 -15.52 15.00 0.29
CA LEU A 55 -16.73 14.61 -0.40
C LEU A 55 -16.35 13.66 -1.56
N ILE A 56 -16.54 12.38 -1.35
CA ILE A 56 -16.46 11.38 -2.41
C ILE A 56 -17.84 10.74 -2.58
N PRO A 57 -18.22 10.30 -3.80
CA PRO A 57 -19.46 9.57 -3.98
C PRO A 57 -19.55 8.37 -3.06
N SER A 58 -20.72 8.13 -2.46
CA SER A 58 -20.97 6.99 -1.58
C SER A 58 -20.62 5.66 -2.23
N SER A 59 -20.89 5.54 -3.55
CA SER A 59 -20.55 4.35 -4.33
C SER A 59 -19.04 4.11 -4.41
N ALA A 60 -18.23 5.16 -4.50
CA ALA A 60 -16.78 5.06 -4.52
C ALA A 60 -16.24 4.65 -3.14
N ALA A 61 -16.76 5.27 -2.07
CA ALA A 61 -16.41 4.90 -0.69
C ALA A 61 -16.75 3.43 -0.39
N PHE A 62 -17.92 2.97 -0.81
CA PHE A 62 -18.35 1.59 -0.64
C PHE A 62 -17.43 0.61 -1.38
N LYS A 63 -17.10 0.88 -2.65
CA LYS A 63 -16.20 0.04 -3.45
C LYS A 63 -14.82 -0.06 -2.82
N LEU A 64 -14.28 1.05 -2.33
CA LEU A 64 -12.97 1.09 -1.69
C LEU A 64 -12.95 0.29 -0.38
N GLY A 65 -13.96 0.46 0.48
CA GLY A 65 -14.12 -0.31 1.70
C GLY A 65 -14.31 -1.81 1.44
N LYS A 66 -15.10 -2.16 0.43
CA LYS A 66 -15.30 -3.55 0.01
C LYS A 66 -14.01 -4.19 -0.48
N SER A 67 -13.21 -3.48 -1.28
CA SER A 67 -11.90 -3.95 -1.75
C SER A 67 -10.94 -4.20 -0.59
N CYS A 68 -10.85 -3.26 0.34
CA CYS A 68 -10.01 -3.40 1.54
C CYS A 68 -10.41 -4.61 2.37
N GLY A 69 -11.69 -4.77 2.68
CA GLY A 69 -12.23 -5.89 3.46
C GLY A 69 -12.05 -7.24 2.76
N TRP A 70 -12.22 -7.27 1.45
CA TRP A 70 -12.01 -8.48 0.65
C TRP A 70 -10.54 -8.93 0.72
N LEU A 71 -9.60 -8.03 0.54
CA LEU A 71 -8.15 -8.33 0.61
C LEU A 71 -7.76 -8.83 2.00
N GLU A 72 -8.25 -8.16 3.05
CA GLU A 72 -8.02 -8.57 4.43
C GLU A 72 -8.49 -10.01 4.66
N GLY A 73 -9.73 -10.31 4.33
CA GLY A 73 -10.33 -11.65 4.48
C GLY A 73 -9.65 -12.70 3.61
N PHE A 74 -9.29 -12.35 2.37
CA PHE A 74 -8.60 -13.25 1.45
C PHE A 74 -7.25 -13.73 1.99
N TYR A 75 -6.42 -12.82 2.47
CA TYR A 75 -5.10 -13.17 3.00
C TYR A 75 -5.18 -13.83 4.37
N GLN A 76 -6.08 -13.38 5.25
CA GLN A 76 -6.33 -14.06 6.53
C GLN A 76 -6.80 -15.50 6.31
N GLY A 77 -7.73 -15.71 5.38
CA GLY A 77 -8.23 -17.02 5.02
C GLY A 77 -7.16 -17.96 4.45
N LYS A 78 -6.11 -17.41 3.85
CA LYS A 78 -4.93 -18.16 3.39
C LYS A 78 -3.88 -18.41 4.47
N GLY A 79 -4.08 -17.91 5.69
CA GLY A 79 -3.18 -18.12 6.83
C GLY A 79 -2.06 -17.09 6.97
N PHE A 80 -2.12 -15.96 6.24
CA PHE A 80 -1.15 -14.89 6.40
C PHE A 80 -1.43 -14.04 7.64
N SER A 81 -0.38 -13.51 8.23
CA SER A 81 -0.49 -12.40 9.19
C SER A 81 -0.84 -11.13 8.42
N VAL A 82 -1.96 -10.50 8.75
CA VAL A 82 -2.43 -9.27 8.10
C VAL A 82 -2.39 -8.11 9.08
N VAL A 83 -1.78 -7.00 8.66
CA VAL A 83 -1.69 -5.75 9.42
C VAL A 83 -2.30 -4.62 8.60
N LEU A 84 -3.19 -3.85 9.22
CA LEU A 84 -3.79 -2.67 8.60
C LEU A 84 -3.04 -1.42 9.07
N VAL A 85 -2.63 -0.57 8.14
CA VAL A 85 -1.91 0.68 8.40
C VAL A 85 -2.67 1.85 7.81
N ARG A 86 -2.96 2.85 8.65
CA ARG A 86 -3.67 4.06 8.19
C ARG A 86 -2.78 4.96 7.33
N PRO A 87 -3.34 5.68 6.36
CA PRO A 87 -2.58 6.61 5.53
C PRO A 87 -1.73 7.60 6.33
N GLN A 88 -2.25 8.13 7.43
CA GLN A 88 -1.54 9.08 8.28
C GLN A 88 -0.27 8.49 8.89
N GLU A 89 -0.23 7.19 9.16
CA GLU A 89 0.92 6.52 9.78
C GLU A 89 2.08 6.42 8.80
N TRP A 90 1.86 5.90 7.60
CA TRP A 90 2.93 5.79 6.61
C TRP A 90 3.33 7.14 6.01
N GLN A 91 2.40 8.09 5.89
CA GLN A 91 2.70 9.45 5.43
C GLN A 91 3.67 10.18 6.36
N LYS A 92 3.55 9.98 7.68
CA LYS A 92 4.53 10.49 8.64
C LYS A 92 5.91 9.88 8.46
N THR A 93 5.97 8.58 8.19
CA THR A 93 7.23 7.85 7.99
C THR A 93 8.04 8.44 6.83
N ILE A 94 7.39 8.68 5.71
CA ILE A 94 8.07 9.23 4.51
C ILE A 94 8.21 10.75 4.53
N ALA A 95 7.70 11.42 5.57
CA ALA A 95 7.85 12.86 5.83
C ALA A 95 7.40 13.78 4.66
N VAL A 96 6.31 13.42 3.97
CA VAL A 96 5.78 14.22 2.85
C VAL A 96 4.81 15.33 3.27
N GLY A 97 4.48 15.40 4.55
CA GLY A 97 3.44 16.30 5.04
C GLY A 97 2.03 15.85 4.66
N THR A 98 1.13 16.79 4.50
CA THR A 98 -0.26 16.55 4.09
C THR A 98 -0.48 16.97 2.65
N LYS A 99 -1.53 16.43 2.02
CA LYS A 99 -1.91 16.82 0.66
C LYS A 99 -2.26 18.30 0.57
N GLY A 100 -2.95 18.86 1.58
CA GLY A 100 -3.35 20.26 1.60
C GLY A 100 -4.14 20.66 0.33
N LYS A 101 -3.72 21.76 -0.31
CA LYS A 101 -4.32 22.28 -1.54
C LYS A 101 -3.77 21.67 -2.83
N GLN A 102 -2.83 20.73 -2.74
CA GLN A 102 -2.28 20.07 -3.92
C GLN A 102 -3.36 19.29 -4.67
N THR A 103 -3.24 19.24 -6.00
CA THR A 103 -4.07 18.36 -6.82
C THR A 103 -3.76 16.90 -6.50
N THR A 104 -4.65 15.99 -6.87
CA THR A 104 -4.39 14.55 -6.70
C THR A 104 -3.16 14.10 -7.48
N THR A 105 -2.96 14.66 -8.69
CA THR A 105 -1.78 14.34 -9.51
C THR A 105 -0.50 14.83 -8.87
N GLU A 106 -0.46 16.07 -8.39
CA GLU A 106 0.71 16.63 -7.69
C GLU A 106 1.07 15.81 -6.44
N TRP A 107 0.07 15.46 -5.64
CA TRP A 107 0.24 14.64 -4.46
C TRP A 107 0.80 13.25 -4.80
N LYS A 108 0.22 12.58 -5.79
CA LYS A 108 0.69 11.26 -6.23
C LYS A 108 2.10 11.28 -6.80
N ASN A 109 2.46 12.32 -7.54
CA ASN A 109 3.84 12.50 -8.03
C ASN A 109 4.83 12.72 -6.88
N LYS A 110 4.44 13.45 -5.86
CA LYS A 110 5.26 13.65 -4.65
C LYS A 110 5.50 12.32 -3.92
N LEU A 111 4.47 11.53 -3.71
CA LEU A 111 4.58 10.21 -3.10
C LEU A 111 5.49 9.28 -3.92
N LYS A 112 5.35 9.29 -5.24
CA LYS A 112 6.20 8.52 -6.14
C LYS A 112 7.67 8.94 -6.03
N SER A 113 7.96 10.23 -5.98
CA SER A 113 9.33 10.74 -5.83
C SER A 113 9.95 10.32 -4.52
N GLU A 114 9.22 10.39 -3.41
CA GLU A 114 9.71 9.93 -2.11
C GLU A 114 9.91 8.41 -2.08
N ALA A 115 8.97 7.63 -2.60
CA ALA A 115 9.14 6.19 -2.72
C ALA A 115 10.38 5.83 -3.54
N GLN A 116 10.65 6.54 -4.64
CA GLN A 116 11.84 6.32 -5.46
C GLN A 116 13.15 6.62 -4.71
N ARG A 117 13.13 7.57 -3.79
CA ARG A 117 14.30 7.85 -2.92
C ARG A 117 14.56 6.71 -1.92
N TRP A 118 13.51 6.12 -1.37
CA TRP A 118 13.62 4.98 -0.46
C TRP A 118 14.03 3.68 -1.18
N PHE A 119 13.61 3.52 -2.43
CA PHE A 119 13.81 2.30 -3.21
C PHE A 119 14.42 2.63 -4.60
N PRO A 120 15.69 3.09 -4.64
CA PRO A 120 16.32 3.56 -5.88
C PRO A 120 16.51 2.49 -6.95
N LEU A 121 16.53 1.21 -6.56
CA LEU A 121 16.71 0.09 -7.49
C LEU A 121 15.39 -0.39 -8.12
N ASN A 122 14.25 0.15 -7.68
CA ASN A 122 12.95 -0.24 -8.18
C ASN A 122 12.40 0.78 -9.19
N THR A 123 11.66 0.30 -10.17
CA THR A 123 10.85 1.16 -11.04
C THR A 123 9.49 1.35 -10.39
N ILE A 124 9.21 2.58 -9.93
CA ILE A 124 7.98 2.91 -9.21
C ILE A 124 7.04 3.67 -10.12
N THR A 125 5.79 3.23 -10.20
CA THR A 125 4.71 3.87 -10.96
C THR A 125 3.77 4.62 -10.02
N LEU A 126 2.86 5.43 -10.58
CA LEU A 126 1.81 6.08 -9.78
C LEU A 126 0.87 5.06 -9.10
N LYS A 127 0.69 3.88 -9.68
CA LYS A 127 -0.12 2.80 -9.09
C LYS A 127 0.58 2.11 -7.91
N THR A 128 1.90 1.99 -7.95
CA THR A 128 2.66 1.25 -6.94
C THR A 128 3.28 2.15 -5.86
N ALA A 129 3.26 3.47 -6.05
CA ALA A 129 3.90 4.42 -5.14
C ALA A 129 3.42 4.29 -3.69
N ASP A 130 2.13 4.23 -3.46
CA ASP A 130 1.55 4.13 -2.11
C ASP A 130 1.95 2.80 -1.44
N ALA A 131 1.98 1.70 -2.20
CA ALA A 131 2.42 0.40 -1.70
C ALA A 131 3.92 0.41 -1.29
N PHE A 132 4.78 1.11 -2.04
CA PHE A 132 6.18 1.31 -1.65
C PHE A 132 6.31 2.20 -0.41
N CYS A 133 5.47 3.22 -0.25
CA CYS A 133 5.43 4.02 0.97
C CYS A 133 5.01 3.19 2.19
N LEU A 134 4.03 2.30 2.04
CA LEU A 134 3.68 1.32 3.06
C LEU A 134 4.85 0.39 3.40
N LEU A 135 5.61 -0.05 2.40
CA LEU A 135 6.79 -0.88 2.61
C LEU A 135 7.87 -0.16 3.42
N ALA A 136 8.11 1.13 3.14
CA ALA A 136 9.04 1.95 3.92
C ALA A 136 8.61 1.98 5.40
N HIS A 137 7.33 2.20 5.65
CA HIS A 137 6.76 2.18 7.00
C HIS A 137 6.92 0.80 7.67
N ALA A 138 6.55 -0.26 6.97
CA ALA A 138 6.61 -1.61 7.49
C ALA A 138 8.03 -2.02 7.90
N ARG A 139 9.02 -1.68 7.08
CA ARG A 139 10.43 -1.94 7.36
C ARG A 139 10.96 -1.13 8.54
N GLN A 140 10.62 0.17 8.58
CA GLN A 140 11.10 1.07 9.64
C GLN A 140 10.59 0.67 11.02
N TYR A 141 9.33 0.27 11.12
CA TYR A 141 8.69 -0.06 12.40
C TYR A 141 8.58 -1.56 12.67
N ASN A 142 9.11 -2.39 11.77
CA ASN A 142 9.07 -3.86 11.88
C ASN A 142 7.64 -4.39 12.17
N VAL A 143 6.70 -3.85 11.42
CA VAL A 143 5.26 -4.15 11.58
C VAL A 143 4.97 -5.64 11.52
#